data_2d68145e827d0b0bb6e46f2fd5010f05
#
_entry.id   2d68145e827d0b0bb6e46f2fd5010f05
#
_cell.length_a   1.000
_cell.length_b   1.000
_cell.length_c   1.000
_cell.angle_alpha   90.00
_cell.angle_beta   90.00
_cell.angle_gamma   90.00
#
_symmetry.space_group_name_H-M   'P 1'
#
loop_
_entity.id
_entity.type
_entity.pdbx_description
1 polymer ?
#
loop_
_entity_poly.entity_id
_entity_poly.type
_entity_poly.pdbx_seq_one_letter_code
_entity_poly.pdbx_strand_id
1 'polypeptide(L)'
;MNKLVIFDLDGVLIDSREMHYEALNCALENVDKKYIVNRDEHLSLYDGLPTSRKLAMLTEKKSLPVDTHQQIWEDKQRATFEIFSKLKNDFELMLYFRRLKDEGFQICVASNSIRNTVKLVLLKLGVLEFVDYYVSNEDVVRNKPFPEMYWKCMTACNALPKDTVIFEDSHIGRQGALDSKAHLIPIENRQHMTEKKIEEAIDILTQTTVSHIPWKSDKMNVLIPMAGAGSRFANAGYTFPKPLIEVDGKPMIQVVVDNLNIEATYIYVVQKEHREKYNLDTLLNLITPNCKIVEVDGITEGAACTTLLAKEYIDNDQPLVMANSDQFVEWDSNEFMYKMIEQKVDGGILTFKATHPKWSFAKL
;
A
#
# COMPACT_ATOMS: atom_id res chain seq x y z
N MET A 1 -9.08 -2.89 -18.37
CA MET A 1 -8.44 -3.94 -17.58
C MET A 1 -9.35 -4.29 -16.43
N ASN A 2 -9.28 -5.51 -15.93
CA ASN A 2 -10.19 -5.95 -14.88
C ASN A 2 -9.71 -5.43 -13.51
N LYS A 3 -10.65 -5.12 -12.64
CA LYS A 3 -10.38 -4.77 -11.24
C LYS A 3 -10.47 -6.03 -10.39
N LEU A 4 -9.54 -6.23 -9.48
CA LEU A 4 -9.35 -7.48 -8.76
C LEU A 4 -9.28 -7.27 -7.25
N VAL A 5 -10.00 -8.09 -6.52
CA VAL A 5 -9.87 -8.22 -5.06
C VAL A 5 -9.30 -9.60 -4.74
N ILE A 6 -8.20 -9.64 -4.01
CA ILE A 6 -7.55 -10.87 -3.56
C ILE A 6 -7.69 -10.98 -2.05
N PHE A 7 -8.15 -12.11 -1.58
CA PHE A 7 -8.25 -12.40 -0.15
C PHE A 7 -7.21 -13.46 0.23
N ASP A 8 -6.51 -13.27 1.34
CA ASP A 8 -5.95 -14.41 2.05
C ASP A 8 -7.07 -15.26 2.65
N LEU A 9 -6.77 -16.50 3.00
CA LEU A 9 -7.73 -17.43 3.57
C LEU A 9 -7.70 -17.40 5.10
N ASP A 10 -6.54 -17.69 5.67
CA ASP A 10 -6.32 -17.93 7.09
C ASP A 10 -6.18 -16.60 7.85
N GLY A 11 -7.11 -16.28 8.74
CA GLY A 11 -7.16 -15.00 9.45
C GLY A 11 -7.96 -13.91 8.72
N VAL A 12 -8.25 -14.07 7.42
CA VAL A 12 -9.06 -13.12 6.63
C VAL A 12 -10.46 -13.66 6.37
N LEU A 13 -10.59 -14.82 5.74
CA LEU A 13 -11.90 -15.43 5.44
C LEU A 13 -12.38 -16.34 6.58
N ILE A 14 -11.44 -16.96 7.30
CA ILE A 14 -11.73 -17.80 8.48
C ILE A 14 -10.74 -17.50 9.61
N ASP A 15 -11.17 -17.65 10.84
CA ASP A 15 -10.26 -17.71 12.00
C ASP A 15 -9.80 -19.18 12.16
N SER A 16 -8.74 -19.55 11.42
CA SER A 16 -8.24 -20.92 11.34
C SER A 16 -7.16 -21.26 12.38
N ARG A 17 -6.71 -20.29 13.18
CA ARG A 17 -5.58 -20.45 14.12
C ARG A 17 -5.80 -21.60 15.09
N GLU A 18 -6.94 -21.62 15.75
CA GLU A 18 -7.29 -22.69 16.70
C GLU A 18 -7.45 -24.04 15.97
N MET A 19 -8.04 -24.04 14.79
CA MET A 19 -8.23 -25.25 13.97
C MET A 19 -6.90 -25.89 13.56
N HIS A 20 -5.91 -25.07 13.21
CA HIS A 20 -4.56 -25.56 12.89
C HIS A 20 -3.80 -26.06 14.12
N TYR A 21 -4.04 -25.45 15.29
CA TYR A 21 -3.53 -25.92 16.56
C TYR A 21 -4.09 -27.30 16.92
N GLU A 22 -5.41 -27.46 16.86
CA GLU A 22 -6.08 -28.74 17.11
C GLU A 22 -5.61 -29.84 16.14
N ALA A 23 -5.53 -29.53 14.84
CA ALA A 23 -5.08 -30.49 13.82
C ALA A 23 -3.63 -30.95 14.04
N LEU A 24 -2.74 -30.03 14.47
CA LEU A 24 -1.36 -30.38 14.78
C LEU A 24 -1.30 -31.32 16.00
N ASN A 25 -1.99 -30.96 17.08
CA ASN A 25 -1.98 -31.76 18.29
C ASN A 25 -2.62 -33.14 18.12
N CYS A 26 -3.70 -33.24 17.33
CA CYS A 26 -4.29 -34.51 16.96
C CYS A 26 -3.25 -35.43 16.26
N ALA A 27 -2.46 -34.88 15.34
CA ALA A 27 -1.42 -35.64 14.66
C ALA A 27 -0.23 -36.01 15.58
N LEU A 28 0.16 -35.13 16.49
CA LEU A 28 1.23 -35.39 17.47
C LEU A 28 0.81 -36.44 18.50
N GLU A 29 -0.46 -36.41 18.94
CA GLU A 29 -1.02 -37.38 19.89
C GLU A 29 -0.98 -38.82 19.33
N ASN A 30 -1.18 -38.98 18.03
CA ASN A 30 -1.09 -40.29 17.37
C ASN A 30 0.33 -40.93 17.46
N VAL A 31 1.36 -40.12 17.67
CA VAL A 31 2.73 -40.62 17.87
C VAL A 31 2.99 -40.85 19.36
N ASP A 32 2.86 -39.80 20.19
CA ASP A 32 2.96 -39.88 21.65
C ASP A 32 2.45 -38.58 22.27
N LYS A 33 1.66 -38.68 23.33
CA LYS A 33 1.11 -37.53 24.08
C LYS A 33 2.16 -36.54 24.60
N LYS A 34 3.41 -36.98 24.80
CA LYS A 34 4.50 -36.10 25.24
C LYS A 34 4.88 -35.02 24.24
N TYR A 35 4.51 -35.18 22.96
CA TYR A 35 4.80 -34.22 21.89
C TYR A 35 3.74 -33.15 21.76
N ILE A 36 2.57 -33.31 22.42
CA ILE A 36 1.52 -32.32 22.39
C ILE A 36 2.08 -30.95 22.79
N VAL A 37 1.72 -29.95 22.02
CA VAL A 37 2.06 -28.53 22.21
C VAL A 37 0.95 -27.87 22.99
N ASN A 38 1.25 -27.20 24.09
CA ASN A 38 0.24 -26.41 24.77
C ASN A 38 -0.07 -25.10 24.02
N ARG A 39 -1.17 -24.44 24.36
CA ARG A 39 -1.66 -23.28 23.63
C ARG A 39 -0.68 -22.10 23.66
N ASP A 40 -0.09 -21.80 24.81
CA ASP A 40 0.85 -20.69 24.97
C ASP A 40 2.15 -20.96 24.20
N GLU A 41 2.62 -22.19 24.24
CA GLU A 41 3.77 -22.65 23.45
C GLU A 41 3.47 -22.55 21.95
N HIS A 42 2.27 -22.93 21.52
CA HIS A 42 1.86 -22.82 20.12
C HIS A 42 1.86 -21.37 19.65
N LEU A 43 1.21 -20.48 20.38
CA LEU A 43 1.11 -19.07 20.03
C LEU A 43 2.46 -18.35 20.01
N SER A 44 3.35 -18.70 20.94
CA SER A 44 4.65 -18.01 21.08
C SER A 44 5.72 -18.52 20.12
N LEU A 45 5.68 -19.80 19.70
CA LEU A 45 6.77 -20.43 18.98
C LEU A 45 6.40 -21.01 17.62
N TYR A 46 5.16 -21.44 17.44
CA TYR A 46 4.77 -22.23 16.26
C TYR A 46 3.74 -21.55 15.36
N ASP A 47 3.02 -20.54 15.86
CA ASP A 47 1.98 -19.88 15.07
C ASP A 47 2.55 -19.25 13.79
N GLY A 48 1.81 -19.33 12.69
CA GLY A 48 2.24 -18.82 11.38
C GLY A 48 3.35 -19.61 10.67
N LEU A 49 4.00 -20.57 11.32
CA LEU A 49 5.08 -21.34 10.69
C LEU A 49 4.55 -22.49 9.82
N PRO A 50 5.25 -22.86 8.73
CA PRO A 50 4.97 -24.09 7.99
C PRO A 50 5.11 -25.34 8.87
N THR A 51 4.28 -26.36 8.59
CA THR A 51 4.30 -27.61 9.39
C THR A 51 5.69 -28.26 9.44
N SER A 52 6.42 -28.29 8.33
CA SER A 52 7.79 -28.81 8.29
C SER A 52 8.74 -28.11 9.29
N ARG A 53 8.61 -26.76 9.40
CA ARG A 53 9.42 -26.00 10.36
C ARG A 53 9.02 -26.30 11.81
N LYS A 54 7.71 -26.42 12.06
CA LYS A 54 7.18 -26.80 13.39
C LYS A 54 7.74 -28.16 13.83
N LEU A 55 7.73 -29.15 12.94
CA LEU A 55 8.24 -30.49 13.21
C LEU A 55 9.75 -30.50 13.47
N ALA A 56 10.54 -29.75 12.69
CA ALA A 56 11.97 -29.58 12.93
C ALA A 56 12.25 -29.00 14.33
N MET A 57 11.49 -27.95 14.73
CA MET A 57 11.62 -27.37 16.07
C MET A 57 11.21 -28.33 17.17
N LEU A 58 10.19 -29.18 16.96
CA LEU A 58 9.80 -30.22 17.93
C LEU A 58 10.88 -31.28 18.05
N THR A 59 11.59 -31.63 16.98
CA THR A 59 12.75 -32.50 17.03
C THR A 59 13.85 -31.89 17.90
N GLU A 60 14.18 -30.62 17.68
CA GLU A 60 15.21 -29.93 18.48
C GLU A 60 14.82 -29.78 19.97
N LYS A 61 13.55 -29.45 20.26
CA LYS A 61 13.12 -29.11 21.62
C LYS A 61 12.58 -30.28 22.42
N LYS A 62 11.90 -31.22 21.77
CA LYS A 62 11.20 -32.34 22.43
C LYS A 62 11.69 -33.71 21.96
N SER A 63 12.78 -33.76 21.18
CA SER A 63 13.34 -35.00 20.62
C SER A 63 12.30 -35.81 19.83
N LEU A 64 11.47 -35.14 19.03
CA LEU A 64 10.53 -35.79 18.11
C LEU A 64 11.36 -36.55 17.05
N PRO A 65 11.13 -37.88 16.84
CA PRO A 65 11.86 -38.62 15.84
C PRO A 65 11.60 -38.11 14.42
N VAL A 66 12.66 -37.92 13.65
CA VAL A 66 12.58 -37.36 12.27
C VAL A 66 11.80 -38.27 11.33
N ASP A 67 11.89 -39.59 11.51
CA ASP A 67 11.18 -40.58 10.73
C ASP A 67 9.65 -40.51 10.90
N THR A 68 9.16 -39.87 11.97
CA THR A 68 7.71 -39.64 12.17
C THR A 68 7.17 -38.40 11.46
N HIS A 69 8.03 -37.52 10.94
CA HIS A 69 7.63 -36.23 10.37
C HIS A 69 6.63 -36.37 9.22
N GLN A 70 6.86 -37.33 8.32
CA GLN A 70 5.96 -37.54 7.17
C GLN A 70 4.58 -38.00 7.64
N GLN A 71 4.54 -38.96 8.57
CA GLN A 71 3.29 -39.46 9.14
C GLN A 71 2.51 -38.34 9.85
N ILE A 72 3.18 -37.53 10.68
CA ILE A 72 2.55 -36.39 11.37
C ILE A 72 2.01 -35.38 10.37
N TRP A 73 2.78 -35.09 9.29
CA TRP A 73 2.30 -34.18 8.25
C TRP A 73 1.01 -34.69 7.60
N GLU A 74 0.95 -35.97 7.23
CA GLU A 74 -0.21 -36.59 6.62
C GLU A 74 -1.42 -36.61 7.58
N ASP A 75 -1.20 -37.01 8.83
CA ASP A 75 -2.23 -37.04 9.86
C ASP A 75 -2.78 -35.63 10.16
N LYS A 76 -1.89 -34.63 10.21
CA LYS A 76 -2.29 -33.23 10.36
C LYS A 76 -3.15 -32.76 9.19
N GLN A 77 -2.80 -33.11 7.93
CA GLN A 77 -3.62 -32.74 6.78
C GLN A 77 -5.01 -33.39 6.86
N ARG A 78 -5.08 -34.67 7.27
CA ARG A 78 -6.35 -35.38 7.49
C ARG A 78 -7.18 -34.71 8.57
N ALA A 79 -6.59 -34.44 9.73
CA ALA A 79 -7.26 -33.75 10.83
C ALA A 79 -7.73 -32.35 10.43
N THR A 80 -6.90 -31.58 9.69
CA THR A 80 -7.29 -30.27 9.14
C THR A 80 -8.52 -30.40 8.25
N PHE A 81 -8.56 -31.38 7.35
CA PHE A 81 -9.69 -31.60 6.46
C PHE A 81 -10.96 -31.96 7.23
N GLU A 82 -10.87 -32.83 8.24
CA GLU A 82 -11.99 -33.19 9.11
C GLU A 82 -12.54 -32.00 9.90
N ILE A 83 -11.66 -31.17 10.48
CA ILE A 83 -12.06 -29.98 11.23
C ILE A 83 -12.75 -28.98 10.29
N PHE A 84 -12.15 -28.67 9.15
CA PHE A 84 -12.69 -27.70 8.19
C PHE A 84 -13.98 -28.20 7.51
N SER A 85 -14.17 -29.54 7.41
CA SER A 85 -15.42 -30.10 6.88
C SER A 85 -16.65 -29.75 7.71
N LYS A 86 -16.47 -29.36 9.00
CA LYS A 86 -17.52 -28.94 9.93
C LYS A 86 -17.88 -27.47 9.81
N LEU A 87 -17.12 -26.67 9.04
CA LEU A 87 -17.45 -25.27 8.77
C LEU A 87 -18.85 -25.17 8.15
N LYS A 88 -19.51 -24.03 8.41
CA LYS A 88 -20.83 -23.71 7.88
C LYS A 88 -20.73 -22.50 6.95
N ASN A 89 -21.77 -22.30 6.16
CA ASN A 89 -21.87 -21.10 5.31
C ASN A 89 -21.75 -19.83 6.16
N ASP A 90 -20.94 -18.91 5.67
CA ASP A 90 -20.80 -17.57 6.21
C ASP A 90 -21.62 -16.60 5.34
N PHE A 91 -22.85 -16.32 5.78
CA PHE A 91 -23.79 -15.49 5.02
C PHE A 91 -23.28 -14.05 4.87
N GLU A 92 -22.52 -13.53 5.82
CA GLU A 92 -21.94 -12.21 5.76
C GLU A 92 -20.87 -12.13 4.66
N LEU A 93 -19.95 -13.11 4.61
CA LEU A 93 -18.98 -13.21 3.52
C LEU A 93 -19.66 -13.39 2.16
N MET A 94 -20.71 -14.20 2.08
CA MET A 94 -21.47 -14.36 0.83
C MET A 94 -22.05 -13.03 0.34
N LEU A 95 -22.55 -12.17 1.25
CA LEU A 95 -23.04 -10.83 0.89
C LEU A 95 -21.91 -9.93 0.39
N TYR A 96 -20.74 -9.95 1.05
CA TYR A 96 -19.57 -9.18 0.63
C TYR A 96 -19.07 -9.59 -0.75
N PHE A 97 -18.96 -10.90 -0.99
CA PHE A 97 -18.50 -11.44 -2.27
C PHE A 97 -19.50 -11.13 -3.38
N ARG A 98 -20.82 -11.27 -3.11
CA ARG A 98 -21.86 -10.89 -4.06
C ARG A 98 -21.78 -9.41 -4.41
N ARG A 99 -21.67 -8.52 -3.40
CA ARG A 99 -21.53 -7.08 -3.63
C ARG A 99 -20.34 -6.76 -4.54
N LEU A 100 -19.18 -7.37 -4.31
CA LEU A 100 -18.01 -7.19 -5.16
C LEU A 100 -18.26 -7.66 -6.60
N LYS A 101 -18.96 -8.78 -6.79
CA LYS A 101 -19.34 -9.27 -8.13
C LYS A 101 -20.35 -8.35 -8.82
N ASP A 102 -21.31 -7.81 -8.08
CA ASP A 102 -22.31 -6.86 -8.62
C ASP A 102 -21.64 -5.54 -9.06
N GLU A 103 -20.56 -5.12 -8.40
CA GLU A 103 -19.68 -4.00 -8.82
C GLU A 103 -18.77 -4.34 -10.00
N GLY A 104 -18.81 -5.59 -10.49
CA GLY A 104 -18.04 -6.05 -11.64
C GLY A 104 -16.59 -6.43 -11.33
N PHE A 105 -16.23 -6.62 -10.07
CA PHE A 105 -14.88 -7.02 -9.67
C PHE A 105 -14.65 -8.52 -9.83
N GLN A 106 -13.42 -8.89 -10.15
CA GLN A 106 -12.95 -10.26 -10.05
C GLN A 106 -12.48 -10.55 -8.63
N ILE A 107 -12.66 -11.77 -8.18
CA ILE A 107 -12.31 -12.20 -6.82
C ILE A 107 -11.34 -13.37 -6.91
N CYS A 108 -10.20 -13.25 -6.24
CA CYS A 108 -9.24 -14.33 -6.06
C CYS A 108 -9.02 -14.65 -4.58
N VAL A 109 -8.54 -15.87 -4.34
CA VAL A 109 -8.05 -16.28 -3.02
C VAL A 109 -6.62 -16.81 -3.15
N ALA A 110 -5.70 -16.33 -2.28
CA ALA A 110 -4.29 -16.71 -2.29
C ALA A 110 -3.83 -17.15 -0.89
N SER A 111 -3.55 -18.44 -0.69
CA SER A 111 -3.24 -19.01 0.62
C SER A 111 -2.01 -19.92 0.60
N ASN A 112 -1.24 -19.89 1.70
CA ASN A 112 -0.17 -20.87 1.96
C ASN A 112 -0.67 -22.28 2.35
N SER A 113 -1.98 -22.49 2.37
CA SER A 113 -2.60 -23.79 2.56
C SER A 113 -2.58 -24.64 1.26
N ILE A 114 -2.72 -25.97 1.36
CA ILE A 114 -2.78 -26.85 0.19
C ILE A 114 -4.10 -26.64 -0.58
N ARG A 115 -4.08 -26.93 -1.88
CA ARG A 115 -5.20 -26.70 -2.81
C ARG A 115 -6.53 -27.29 -2.33
N ASN A 116 -6.51 -28.54 -1.84
CA ASN A 116 -7.72 -29.19 -1.35
C ASN A 116 -8.32 -28.50 -0.12
N THR A 117 -7.48 -27.97 0.78
CA THR A 117 -7.93 -27.20 1.93
C THR A 117 -8.56 -25.88 1.51
N VAL A 118 -7.91 -25.13 0.60
CA VAL A 118 -8.47 -23.87 0.07
C VAL A 118 -9.85 -24.13 -0.55
N LYS A 119 -9.95 -25.10 -1.44
CA LYS A 119 -11.22 -25.45 -2.09
C LYS A 119 -12.30 -25.86 -1.09
N LEU A 120 -11.96 -26.69 -0.10
CA LEU A 120 -12.90 -27.14 0.93
C LEU A 120 -13.45 -25.95 1.73
N VAL A 121 -12.57 -25.08 2.19
CA VAL A 121 -12.97 -23.91 2.99
C VAL A 121 -13.89 -22.99 2.17
N LEU A 122 -13.53 -22.64 0.95
CA LEU A 122 -14.37 -21.80 0.09
C LEU A 122 -15.75 -22.42 -0.17
N LEU A 123 -15.79 -23.73 -0.38
CA LEU A 123 -17.06 -24.47 -0.53
C LEU A 123 -17.90 -24.42 0.75
N LYS A 124 -17.28 -24.64 1.92
CA LYS A 124 -17.98 -24.69 3.20
C LYS A 124 -18.46 -23.33 3.67
N LEU A 125 -17.71 -22.25 3.35
CA LEU A 125 -18.15 -20.87 3.58
C LEU A 125 -19.25 -20.42 2.61
N GLY A 126 -19.52 -21.19 1.54
CA GLY A 126 -20.51 -20.84 0.52
C GLY A 126 -20.06 -19.75 -0.47
N VAL A 127 -18.77 -19.48 -0.54
CA VAL A 127 -18.22 -18.39 -1.38
C VAL A 127 -17.53 -18.87 -2.65
N LEU A 128 -17.35 -20.18 -2.84
CA LEU A 128 -16.62 -20.74 -3.98
C LEU A 128 -17.18 -20.30 -5.34
N GLU A 129 -18.49 -20.15 -5.46
CA GLU A 129 -19.16 -19.73 -6.69
C GLU A 129 -18.82 -18.30 -7.14
N PHE A 130 -18.39 -17.44 -6.20
CA PHE A 130 -18.00 -16.05 -6.49
C PHE A 130 -16.52 -15.90 -6.83
N VAL A 131 -15.70 -16.95 -6.57
CA VAL A 131 -14.25 -16.90 -6.75
C VAL A 131 -13.87 -17.26 -8.19
N ASP A 132 -13.26 -16.31 -8.89
CA ASP A 132 -12.83 -16.49 -10.28
C ASP A 132 -11.56 -17.35 -10.38
N TYR A 133 -10.65 -17.23 -9.38
CA TYR A 133 -9.43 -18.03 -9.34
C TYR A 133 -8.91 -18.14 -7.89
N TYR A 134 -8.25 -19.24 -7.57
CA TYR A 134 -7.56 -19.37 -6.29
C TYR A 134 -6.19 -20.03 -6.45
N VAL A 135 -5.25 -19.60 -5.60
CA VAL A 135 -3.85 -20.05 -5.56
C VAL A 135 -3.55 -20.65 -4.20
N SER A 136 -2.96 -21.83 -4.22
CA SER A 136 -2.46 -22.57 -3.05
C SER A 136 -0.93 -22.55 -3.02
N ASN A 137 -0.34 -23.10 -1.96
CA ASN A 137 1.11 -23.29 -1.87
C ASN A 137 1.66 -24.29 -2.91
N GLU A 138 0.79 -25.13 -3.48
CA GLU A 138 1.16 -26.12 -4.51
C GLU A 138 1.27 -25.51 -5.91
N ASP A 139 0.81 -24.27 -6.07
CA ASP A 139 0.76 -23.57 -7.35
C ASP A 139 1.94 -22.66 -7.62
N VAL A 140 2.80 -22.45 -6.63
CA VAL A 140 3.91 -21.50 -6.68
C VAL A 140 5.21 -22.16 -6.28
N VAL A 141 6.30 -21.63 -6.79
CA VAL A 141 7.65 -22.06 -6.39
C VAL A 141 8.02 -21.42 -5.05
N ARG A 142 7.64 -20.17 -4.87
CA ARG A 142 7.95 -19.39 -3.68
C ARG A 142 6.67 -18.89 -3.02
N ASN A 143 6.38 -19.45 -1.85
CA ASN A 143 5.27 -19.06 -1.01
C ASN A 143 5.47 -17.67 -0.38
N LYS A 144 4.41 -17.09 0.24
CA LYS A 144 4.53 -15.88 1.06
C LYS A 144 5.72 -16.03 2.04
N PRO A 145 6.60 -15.04 2.15
CA PRO A 145 6.42 -13.62 1.82
C PRO A 145 6.71 -13.21 0.37
N PHE A 146 7.00 -14.13 -0.54
CA PHE A 146 7.20 -13.76 -1.94
C PHE A 146 5.85 -13.41 -2.62
N PRO A 147 5.81 -12.45 -3.56
CA PRO A 147 4.58 -11.97 -4.19
C PRO A 147 4.01 -12.90 -5.27
N GLU A 148 4.61 -14.06 -5.53
CA GLU A 148 4.30 -14.95 -6.65
C GLU A 148 2.82 -15.35 -6.72
N MET A 149 2.19 -15.65 -5.56
CA MET A 149 0.77 -15.98 -5.49
C MET A 149 -0.13 -14.86 -5.99
N TYR A 150 0.17 -13.64 -5.58
CA TYR A 150 -0.59 -12.44 -5.97
C TYR A 150 -0.42 -12.14 -7.46
N TRP A 151 0.79 -12.24 -7.97
CA TRP A 151 1.04 -12.08 -9.42
C TRP A 151 0.31 -13.15 -10.25
N LYS A 152 0.21 -14.39 -9.77
CA LYS A 152 -0.59 -15.43 -10.42
C LYS A 152 -2.08 -15.07 -10.47
N CYS A 153 -2.64 -14.57 -9.37
CA CYS A 153 -4.01 -14.07 -9.33
C CYS A 153 -4.22 -12.93 -10.34
N MET A 154 -3.34 -11.93 -10.33
CA MET A 154 -3.41 -10.80 -11.26
C MET A 154 -3.32 -11.25 -12.72
N THR A 155 -2.41 -12.17 -13.03
CA THR A 155 -2.26 -12.73 -14.39
C THR A 155 -3.49 -13.50 -14.82
N ALA A 156 -4.03 -14.39 -13.96
CA ALA A 156 -5.22 -15.17 -14.25
C ALA A 156 -6.45 -14.29 -14.51
N CYS A 157 -6.54 -13.18 -13.82
CA CYS A 157 -7.66 -12.22 -13.92
C CYS A 157 -7.40 -11.07 -14.89
N ASN A 158 -6.25 -11.02 -15.58
CA ASN A 158 -5.87 -9.91 -16.46
C ASN A 158 -5.99 -8.54 -15.76
N ALA A 159 -5.52 -8.46 -14.51
CA ALA A 159 -5.51 -7.28 -13.68
C ALA A 159 -4.08 -6.76 -13.47
N LEU A 160 -3.93 -5.44 -13.31
CA LEU A 160 -2.64 -4.82 -12.96
C LEU A 160 -2.54 -4.63 -11.44
N PRO A 161 -1.32 -4.48 -10.88
CA PRO A 161 -1.15 -4.19 -9.46
C PRO A 161 -1.95 -2.97 -8.99
N LYS A 162 -1.98 -1.88 -9.77
CA LYS A 162 -2.74 -0.67 -9.46
C LYS A 162 -4.26 -0.86 -9.46
N ASP A 163 -4.75 -1.90 -10.15
CA ASP A 163 -6.16 -2.27 -10.26
C ASP A 163 -6.49 -3.47 -9.35
N THR A 164 -5.64 -3.73 -8.35
CA THR A 164 -5.76 -4.87 -7.44
C THR A 164 -5.68 -4.44 -5.99
N VAL A 165 -6.60 -4.94 -5.16
CA VAL A 165 -6.59 -4.82 -3.70
C VAL A 165 -6.37 -6.19 -3.09
N ILE A 166 -5.55 -6.27 -2.05
CA ILE A 166 -5.23 -7.50 -1.31
C ILE A 166 -5.62 -7.33 0.16
N PHE A 167 -6.42 -8.25 0.69
CA PHE A 167 -6.73 -8.38 2.11
C PHE A 167 -5.80 -9.40 2.76
N GLU A 168 -5.06 -9.00 3.81
CA GLU A 168 -4.07 -9.85 4.48
C GLU A 168 -3.96 -9.56 5.97
N ASP A 169 -3.82 -10.64 6.79
CA ASP A 169 -3.67 -10.53 8.25
C ASP A 169 -2.22 -10.70 8.71
N SER A 170 -1.46 -11.57 8.07
CA SER A 170 -0.14 -12.01 8.51
C SER A 170 0.98 -11.07 8.06
N HIS A 171 2.03 -10.95 8.87
CA HIS A 171 3.21 -10.15 8.51
C HIS A 171 3.87 -10.63 7.19
N ILE A 172 4.00 -11.95 7.00
CA ILE A 172 4.61 -12.51 5.78
C ILE A 172 3.74 -12.28 4.54
N GLY A 173 2.41 -12.37 4.69
CA GLY A 173 1.48 -12.11 3.60
C GLY A 173 1.43 -10.62 3.23
N ARG A 174 1.44 -9.73 4.22
CA ARG A 174 1.52 -8.28 4.00
C ARG A 174 2.81 -7.88 3.27
N GLN A 175 3.95 -8.50 3.62
CA GLN A 175 5.19 -8.27 2.87
C GLN A 175 5.05 -8.68 1.41
N GLY A 176 4.50 -9.88 1.13
CA GLY A 176 4.25 -10.33 -0.24
C GLY A 176 3.28 -9.43 -1.01
N ALA A 177 2.23 -8.94 -0.34
CA ALA A 177 1.27 -8.00 -0.93
C ALA A 177 1.94 -6.66 -1.31
N LEU A 178 2.75 -6.08 -0.43
CA LEU A 178 3.52 -4.87 -0.71
C LEU A 178 4.52 -5.08 -1.87
N ASP A 179 5.23 -6.21 -1.88
CA ASP A 179 6.19 -6.53 -2.94
C ASP A 179 5.50 -6.79 -4.28
N SER A 180 4.23 -7.19 -4.28
CA SER A 180 3.42 -7.33 -5.49
C SER A 180 3.07 -6.00 -6.16
N LYS A 181 3.20 -4.88 -5.44
CA LYS A 181 2.84 -3.51 -5.82
C LYS A 181 1.33 -3.28 -5.96
N ALA A 182 0.50 -4.17 -5.43
CA ALA A 182 -0.94 -3.97 -5.31
C ALA A 182 -1.28 -3.17 -4.04
N HIS A 183 -2.52 -2.70 -3.94
CA HIS A 183 -3.01 -2.04 -2.74
C HIS A 183 -3.22 -3.08 -1.63
N LEU A 184 -2.75 -2.78 -0.43
CA LEU A 184 -2.91 -3.64 0.74
C LEU A 184 -3.95 -3.05 1.69
N ILE A 185 -4.97 -3.84 2.03
CA ILE A 185 -5.87 -3.57 3.16
C ILE A 185 -5.53 -4.56 4.28
N PRO A 186 -4.87 -4.12 5.35
CA PRO A 186 -4.52 -5.00 6.45
C PRO A 186 -5.76 -5.38 7.26
N ILE A 187 -5.88 -6.68 7.56
CA ILE A 187 -6.89 -7.27 8.43
C ILE A 187 -6.17 -7.84 9.66
N GLU A 188 -6.71 -7.73 10.86
CA GLU A 188 -6.11 -8.32 12.05
C GLU A 188 -6.60 -9.75 12.29
N ASN A 189 -7.86 -10.01 11.95
CA ASN A 189 -8.52 -11.32 12.03
C ASN A 189 -9.83 -11.28 11.25
N ARG A 190 -10.54 -12.44 11.15
CA ARG A 190 -11.82 -12.54 10.42
C ARG A 190 -12.88 -11.53 10.87
N GLN A 191 -12.93 -11.19 12.17
CA GLN A 191 -13.93 -10.24 12.70
C GLN A 191 -13.70 -8.80 12.24
N HIS A 192 -12.48 -8.45 11.83
CA HIS A 192 -12.17 -7.16 11.23
C HIS A 192 -12.48 -7.09 9.74
N MET A 193 -12.89 -8.20 9.12
CA MET A 193 -13.40 -8.24 7.76
C MET A 193 -14.86 -7.76 7.77
N THR A 194 -15.06 -6.46 7.72
CA THR A 194 -16.36 -5.78 7.86
C THR A 194 -16.81 -5.17 6.53
N GLU A 195 -18.09 -4.80 6.44
CA GLU A 195 -18.63 -4.07 5.28
C GLU A 195 -17.80 -2.82 4.96
N LYS A 196 -17.36 -2.07 5.98
CA LYS A 196 -16.51 -0.89 5.80
C LYS A 196 -15.18 -1.22 5.09
N LYS A 197 -14.61 -2.39 5.34
CA LYS A 197 -13.39 -2.83 4.65
C LYS A 197 -13.65 -3.21 3.18
N ILE A 198 -14.82 -3.73 2.88
CA ILE A 198 -15.26 -3.95 1.51
C ILE A 198 -15.48 -2.61 0.79
N GLU A 199 -16.11 -1.63 1.45
CA GLU A 199 -16.25 -0.27 0.91
C GLU A 199 -14.89 0.36 0.62
N GLU A 200 -13.94 0.26 1.55
CA GLU A 200 -12.57 0.73 1.35
C GLU A 200 -11.93 0.13 0.08
N ALA A 201 -12.12 -1.17 -0.18
CA ALA A 201 -11.62 -1.82 -1.39
C ALA A 201 -12.35 -1.32 -2.65
N ILE A 202 -13.68 -1.15 -2.58
CA ILE A 202 -14.48 -0.60 -3.67
C ILE A 202 -14.01 0.82 -3.99
N ASP A 203 -13.83 1.65 -2.97
CA ASP A 203 -13.36 3.04 -3.14
C ASP A 203 -11.97 3.10 -3.79
N ILE A 204 -11.02 2.29 -3.34
CA ILE A 204 -9.69 2.20 -3.94
C ILE A 204 -9.78 1.81 -5.42
N LEU A 205 -10.63 0.84 -5.76
CA LEU A 205 -10.74 0.32 -7.11
C LEU A 205 -11.65 1.17 -8.01
N THR A 206 -12.62 1.90 -7.46
CA THR A 206 -13.55 2.77 -8.21
C THR A 206 -13.08 4.20 -8.28
N GLN A 207 -12.29 4.65 -7.30
CA GLN A 207 -11.54 5.87 -7.53
C GLN A 207 -10.85 5.66 -8.87
N THR A 208 -11.37 6.33 -9.86
CA THR A 208 -10.71 6.46 -11.14
C THR A 208 -9.30 6.87 -10.74
N THR A 209 -8.33 5.98 -10.86
CA THR A 209 -6.97 6.44 -11.06
C THR A 209 -7.12 7.25 -12.32
N VAL A 210 -7.39 8.53 -12.14
CA VAL A 210 -7.08 9.49 -13.16
C VAL A 210 -5.71 9.05 -13.54
N SER A 211 -5.57 8.49 -14.75
CA SER A 211 -4.25 8.15 -15.24
C SER A 211 -3.57 9.48 -15.11
N HIS A 212 -2.68 9.62 -14.11
CA HIS A 212 -2.00 10.88 -13.87
C HIS A 212 -1.03 11.05 -15.02
N ILE A 213 -1.62 11.21 -16.22
CA ILE A 213 -0.89 11.71 -17.37
C ILE A 213 -0.46 13.09 -16.91
N PRO A 214 0.83 13.33 -16.74
CA PRO A 214 1.28 14.63 -16.29
C PRO A 214 0.78 15.69 -17.27
N TRP A 215 0.37 16.84 -16.76
CA TRP A 215 0.18 18.00 -17.62
C TRP A 215 1.51 18.32 -18.28
N LYS A 216 1.55 18.36 -19.61
CA LYS A 216 2.78 18.65 -20.37
C LYS A 216 2.69 19.99 -21.03
N SER A 217 3.67 20.83 -20.78
CA SER A 217 3.80 22.09 -21.49
C SER A 217 5.27 22.58 -21.49
N ASP A 218 5.87 22.59 -22.68
CA ASP A 218 7.22 23.09 -22.89
C ASP A 218 7.35 24.60 -22.62
N LYS A 219 6.22 25.30 -22.53
CA LYS A 219 6.14 26.75 -22.31
C LYS A 219 5.67 27.12 -20.89
N MET A 220 5.53 26.17 -20.00
CA MET A 220 5.07 26.43 -18.64
C MET A 220 6.25 26.47 -17.68
N ASN A 221 6.21 27.39 -16.73
CA ASN A 221 7.12 27.47 -15.60
C ASN A 221 6.42 27.00 -14.32
N VAL A 222 7.11 26.23 -13.50
CA VAL A 222 6.70 25.87 -12.15
C VAL A 222 7.69 26.46 -11.16
N LEU A 223 7.27 27.40 -10.35
CA LEU A 223 8.10 28.05 -9.34
C LEU A 223 7.82 27.48 -7.95
N ILE A 224 8.87 27.00 -7.28
CA ILE A 224 8.82 26.50 -5.91
C ILE A 224 9.79 27.28 -5.01
N PRO A 225 9.30 28.22 -4.20
CA PRO A 225 10.10 28.89 -3.20
C PRO A 225 10.47 27.93 -2.06
N MET A 226 11.77 27.69 -1.85
CA MET A 226 12.30 26.80 -0.82
C MET A 226 13.22 27.54 0.20
N ALA A 227 13.32 28.83 0.13
CA ALA A 227 14.24 29.62 0.94
C ALA A 227 13.72 30.02 2.34
N GLY A 228 12.59 29.48 2.78
CA GLY A 228 12.01 29.75 4.09
C GLY A 228 12.86 29.22 5.25
N ALA A 229 12.79 29.89 6.42
CA ALA A 229 13.58 29.56 7.60
C ALA A 229 13.30 28.14 8.19
N GLY A 230 12.14 27.52 7.95
CA GLY A 230 11.79 26.23 8.49
C GLY A 230 11.83 26.12 10.04
N SER A 231 11.78 27.23 10.75
CA SER A 231 12.06 27.35 12.19
C SER A 231 11.24 26.39 13.07
N ARG A 232 10.01 26.09 12.69
CA ARG A 232 9.15 25.12 13.43
C ARG A 232 9.72 23.71 13.42
N PHE A 233 10.29 23.28 12.30
CA PHE A 233 10.89 21.95 12.16
C PHE A 233 12.25 21.88 12.84
N ALA A 234 13.06 22.94 12.75
CA ALA A 234 14.30 23.04 13.51
C ALA A 234 14.05 22.96 15.02
N ASN A 235 13.03 23.66 15.52
CA ASN A 235 12.62 23.61 16.94
C ASN A 235 12.05 22.24 17.35
N ALA A 236 11.54 21.45 16.41
CA ALA A 236 11.05 20.09 16.63
C ALA A 236 12.17 19.02 16.52
N GLY A 237 13.43 19.42 16.37
CA GLY A 237 14.60 18.54 16.36
C GLY A 237 14.92 17.89 14.99
N TYR A 238 14.33 18.35 13.90
CA TYR A 238 14.69 17.87 12.57
C TYR A 238 16.05 18.41 12.14
N THR A 239 16.92 17.53 11.67
CA THR A 239 18.30 17.87 11.25
C THR A 239 18.36 18.50 9.85
N PHE A 240 17.40 18.15 8.99
CA PHE A 240 17.34 18.65 7.62
C PHE A 240 16.38 19.84 7.48
N PRO A 241 16.64 20.77 6.54
CA PRO A 241 15.66 21.80 6.21
C PRO A 241 14.37 21.18 5.69
N LYS A 242 13.25 21.85 5.93
CA LYS A 242 11.90 21.35 5.69
C LYS A 242 11.70 20.62 4.34
N PRO A 243 12.17 21.15 3.18
CA PRO A 243 11.97 20.47 1.89
C PRO A 243 12.73 19.15 1.74
N LEU A 244 13.70 18.87 2.62
CA LEU A 244 14.53 17.67 2.60
C LEU A 244 14.13 16.65 3.67
N ILE A 245 13.13 16.94 4.49
CA ILE A 245 12.59 15.98 5.46
C ILE A 245 11.99 14.81 4.69
N GLU A 246 12.30 13.60 5.12
CA GLU A 246 11.81 12.37 4.51
C GLU A 246 10.31 12.15 4.82
N VAL A 247 9.55 11.86 3.78
CA VAL A 247 8.14 11.46 3.83
C VAL A 247 8.01 10.20 2.99
N ASP A 248 7.66 9.09 3.60
CA ASP A 248 7.50 7.77 2.95
C ASP A 248 8.70 7.36 2.07
N GLY A 249 9.92 7.58 2.58
CA GLY A 249 11.16 7.23 1.89
C GLY A 249 11.60 8.18 0.78
N LYS A 250 10.93 9.33 0.62
CA LYS A 250 11.26 10.37 -0.36
C LYS A 250 11.46 11.73 0.32
N PRO A 251 12.36 12.59 -0.17
CA PRO A 251 12.41 13.99 0.28
C PRO A 251 11.05 14.67 0.04
N MET A 252 10.61 15.52 0.97
CA MET A 252 9.33 16.24 0.88
C MET A 252 9.17 16.98 -0.46
N ILE A 253 10.26 17.58 -0.97
CA ILE A 253 10.23 18.28 -2.26
C ILE A 253 9.91 17.33 -3.43
N GLN A 254 10.38 16.08 -3.39
CA GLN A 254 10.02 15.08 -4.39
C GLN A 254 8.55 14.71 -4.29
N VAL A 255 8.02 14.54 -3.08
CA VAL A 255 6.58 14.26 -2.88
C VAL A 255 5.73 15.41 -3.43
N VAL A 256 6.15 16.65 -3.25
CA VAL A 256 5.47 17.84 -3.83
C VAL A 256 5.50 17.82 -5.35
N VAL A 257 6.64 17.55 -5.96
CA VAL A 257 6.77 17.50 -7.43
C VAL A 257 5.96 16.36 -8.03
N ASP A 258 6.03 15.17 -7.41
CA ASP A 258 5.23 14.00 -7.81
C ASP A 258 3.72 14.31 -7.72
N ASN A 259 3.29 15.03 -6.68
CA ASN A 259 1.90 15.43 -6.46
C ASN A 259 1.43 16.52 -7.44
N LEU A 260 2.28 17.47 -7.81
CA LEU A 260 1.96 18.45 -8.84
C LEU A 260 1.68 17.80 -10.18
N ASN A 261 2.42 16.75 -10.52
CA ASN A 261 2.24 15.98 -11.74
C ASN A 261 2.22 16.84 -13.02
N ILE A 262 3.18 17.75 -13.13
CA ILE A 262 3.35 18.69 -14.25
C ILE A 262 4.73 18.52 -14.86
N GLU A 263 4.81 18.23 -16.16
CA GLU A 263 6.05 18.28 -16.94
C GLU A 263 6.23 19.70 -17.52
N ALA A 264 7.11 20.46 -16.93
CA ALA A 264 7.38 21.87 -17.23
C ALA A 264 8.81 22.26 -16.85
N THR A 265 9.19 23.52 -17.06
CA THR A 265 10.45 24.04 -16.53
C THR A 265 10.29 24.37 -15.04
N TYR A 266 10.97 23.62 -14.19
CA TYR A 266 10.97 23.87 -12.75
C TYR A 266 12.02 24.92 -12.36
N ILE A 267 11.63 25.84 -11.47
CA ILE A 267 12.45 26.92 -10.94
C ILE A 267 12.38 26.83 -9.43
N TYR A 268 13.52 26.65 -8.78
CA TYR A 268 13.63 26.57 -7.32
C TYR A 268 14.37 27.79 -6.79
N VAL A 269 13.83 28.43 -5.73
CA VAL A 269 14.54 29.48 -5.01
C VAL A 269 15.01 28.88 -3.70
N VAL A 270 16.34 28.77 -3.53
CA VAL A 270 16.96 28.07 -2.40
C VAL A 270 17.92 29.00 -1.63
N GLN A 271 18.11 28.74 -0.34
CA GLN A 271 19.18 29.38 0.41
C GLN A 271 20.54 28.84 -0.06
N LYS A 272 21.51 29.74 -0.25
CA LYS A 272 22.87 29.40 -0.66
C LYS A 272 23.50 28.36 0.27
N GLU A 273 23.39 28.56 1.58
CA GLU A 273 23.91 27.62 2.59
C GLU A 273 23.31 26.22 2.40
N HIS A 274 21.98 26.11 2.15
CA HIS A 274 21.34 24.84 1.95
C HIS A 274 21.76 24.19 0.63
N ARG A 275 21.93 24.97 -0.44
CA ARG A 275 22.38 24.51 -1.74
C ARG A 275 23.72 23.82 -1.66
N GLU A 276 24.70 24.45 -1.02
CA GLU A 276 26.06 23.94 -0.87
C GLU A 276 26.11 22.73 0.09
N LYS A 277 25.50 22.90 1.28
CA LYS A 277 25.54 21.89 2.35
C LYS A 277 24.87 20.56 1.98
N TYR A 278 23.77 20.60 1.26
CA TYR A 278 22.96 19.43 0.94
C TYR A 278 23.02 19.03 -0.54
N ASN A 279 23.92 19.63 -1.33
CA ASN A 279 24.09 19.35 -2.76
C ASN A 279 22.74 19.37 -3.53
N LEU A 280 21.97 20.46 -3.34
CA LEU A 280 20.63 20.59 -3.92
C LEU A 280 20.64 20.55 -5.45
N ASP A 281 21.73 20.95 -6.10
CA ASP A 281 21.87 20.86 -7.57
C ASP A 281 21.65 19.44 -8.06
N THR A 282 22.32 18.48 -7.43
CA THR A 282 22.18 17.07 -7.81
C THR A 282 20.79 16.54 -7.50
N LEU A 283 20.27 16.80 -6.30
CA LEU A 283 18.96 16.32 -5.87
C LEU A 283 17.84 16.87 -6.77
N LEU A 284 17.81 18.19 -6.99
CA LEU A 284 16.74 18.82 -7.76
C LEU A 284 16.79 18.44 -9.23
N ASN A 285 17.98 18.27 -9.82
CA ASN A 285 18.12 17.77 -11.18
C ASN A 285 17.76 16.29 -11.34
N LEU A 286 17.86 15.46 -10.29
CA LEU A 286 17.34 14.09 -10.31
C LEU A 286 15.81 14.06 -10.28
N ILE A 287 15.18 14.98 -9.54
CA ILE A 287 13.72 15.07 -9.41
C ILE A 287 13.12 15.71 -10.68
N THR A 288 13.70 16.84 -11.11
CA THR A 288 13.25 17.62 -12.29
C THR A 288 14.44 17.98 -13.16
N PRO A 289 14.74 17.17 -14.18
CA PRO A 289 15.88 17.39 -15.06
C PRO A 289 15.86 18.80 -15.72
N ASN A 290 17.02 19.44 -15.79
CA ASN A 290 17.20 20.79 -16.34
C ASN A 290 16.49 21.92 -15.59
N CYS A 291 16.16 21.72 -14.31
CA CYS A 291 15.58 22.77 -13.48
C CYS A 291 16.50 24.00 -13.36
N LYS A 292 15.91 25.15 -13.02
CA LYS A 292 16.63 26.37 -12.70
C LYS A 292 16.71 26.54 -11.19
N ILE A 293 17.88 26.95 -10.69
CA ILE A 293 18.09 27.14 -9.26
C ILE A 293 18.54 28.60 -9.04
N VAL A 294 17.72 29.32 -8.30
CA VAL A 294 17.98 30.73 -7.91
C VAL A 294 18.45 30.73 -6.46
N GLU A 295 19.62 31.30 -6.21
CA GLU A 295 20.16 31.42 -4.86
C GLU A 295 19.67 32.68 -4.17
N VAL A 296 19.50 32.58 -2.85
CA VAL A 296 19.27 33.71 -1.97
C VAL A 296 20.22 33.65 -0.78
N ASP A 297 20.81 34.78 -0.45
CA ASP A 297 21.62 34.94 0.75
C ASP A 297 20.70 35.24 1.95
N GLY A 298 20.54 34.25 2.86
CA GLY A 298 19.73 34.40 4.06
C GLY A 298 18.23 34.23 3.82
N ILE A 299 17.42 34.83 4.69
CA ILE A 299 15.95 34.68 4.73
C ILE A 299 15.33 35.95 4.14
N THR A 300 14.37 35.76 3.22
CA THR A 300 13.59 36.89 2.66
C THR A 300 12.46 37.31 3.61
N GLU A 301 11.93 38.51 3.40
CA GLU A 301 10.82 39.07 4.20
C GLU A 301 9.49 38.30 4.04
N GLY A 302 9.38 37.44 3.02
CA GLY A 302 8.18 36.60 2.78
C GLY A 302 8.19 35.93 1.43
N ALA A 303 7.18 35.09 1.19
CA ALA A 303 7.06 34.28 -0.02
C ALA A 303 7.04 35.11 -1.31
N ALA A 304 6.36 36.26 -1.30
CA ALA A 304 6.35 37.18 -2.45
C ALA A 304 7.74 37.71 -2.79
N CYS A 305 8.52 38.11 -1.78
CA CYS A 305 9.90 38.58 -1.97
C CYS A 305 10.77 37.44 -2.53
N THR A 306 10.61 36.23 -2.02
CA THR A 306 11.32 35.05 -2.54
C THR A 306 10.97 34.79 -4.01
N THR A 307 9.69 34.89 -4.38
CA THR A 307 9.23 34.74 -5.75
C THR A 307 9.86 35.69 -6.72
N LEU A 308 9.97 36.99 -6.32
CA LEU A 308 10.54 38.05 -7.15
C LEU A 308 12.03 37.84 -7.46
N LEU A 309 12.76 37.05 -6.68
CA LEU A 309 14.16 36.73 -6.98
C LEU A 309 14.29 35.85 -8.26
N ALA A 310 13.24 35.15 -8.62
CA ALA A 310 13.20 34.37 -9.86
C ALA A 310 12.70 35.17 -11.08
N LYS A 311 12.61 36.49 -10.98
CA LYS A 311 12.02 37.38 -12.00
C LYS A 311 12.57 37.13 -13.41
N GLU A 312 13.86 36.90 -13.56
CA GLU A 312 14.48 36.65 -14.87
C GLU A 312 13.91 35.43 -15.62
N TYR A 313 13.33 34.47 -14.89
CA TYR A 313 12.72 33.23 -15.44
C TYR A 313 11.22 33.31 -15.58
N ILE A 314 10.54 34.17 -14.82
CA ILE A 314 9.08 34.22 -14.73
C ILE A 314 8.44 35.48 -15.29
N ASP A 315 9.21 36.57 -15.55
CA ASP A 315 8.70 37.81 -16.12
C ASP A 315 8.63 37.72 -17.65
N ASN A 316 7.71 36.91 -18.13
CA ASN A 316 7.47 36.63 -19.55
C ASN A 316 6.01 36.22 -19.75
N ASP A 317 5.60 35.97 -21.02
CA ASP A 317 4.23 35.61 -21.40
C ASP A 317 3.93 34.11 -21.21
N GLN A 318 4.80 33.34 -20.56
CA GLN A 318 4.57 31.92 -20.34
C GLN A 318 3.70 31.68 -19.10
N PRO A 319 2.80 30.68 -19.14
CA PRO A 319 2.05 30.27 -17.95
C PRO A 319 2.96 29.93 -16.78
N LEU A 320 2.58 30.40 -15.57
CA LEU A 320 3.31 30.18 -14.32
C LEU A 320 2.44 29.46 -13.31
N VAL A 321 2.91 28.33 -12.80
CA VAL A 321 2.38 27.67 -11.60
C VAL A 321 3.28 27.98 -10.42
N MET A 322 2.70 28.41 -9.32
CA MET A 322 3.42 28.62 -8.07
C MET A 322 2.94 27.57 -7.05
N ALA A 323 3.88 26.85 -6.46
CA ALA A 323 3.58 25.84 -5.46
C ALA A 323 4.46 25.99 -4.23
N ASN A 324 3.94 25.65 -3.04
CA ASN A 324 4.74 25.57 -1.83
C ASN A 324 5.57 24.28 -1.80
N SER A 325 6.72 24.32 -1.15
CA SER A 325 7.65 23.18 -1.05
C SER A 325 7.23 22.11 -0.03
N ASP A 326 6.03 22.22 0.56
CA ASP A 326 5.57 21.43 1.70
C ASP A 326 4.07 21.15 1.71
N GLN A 327 3.42 21.22 0.55
CA GLN A 327 1.99 20.94 0.41
C GLN A 327 1.75 19.71 -0.45
N PHE A 328 0.86 18.88 0.03
CA PHE A 328 0.25 17.77 -0.70
C PHE A 328 -1.25 18.04 -0.82
N VAL A 329 -1.81 17.89 -2.01
CA VAL A 329 -3.24 18.13 -2.28
C VAL A 329 -3.80 16.99 -3.12
N GLU A 330 -5.03 16.61 -2.84
CA GLU A 330 -5.79 15.68 -3.68
C GLU A 330 -6.39 16.49 -4.84
N TRP A 331 -5.78 16.41 -6.01
CA TRP A 331 -6.18 17.18 -7.18
C TRP A 331 -5.80 16.48 -8.50
N ASP A 332 -6.40 16.93 -9.59
CA ASP A 332 -6.00 16.58 -10.95
C ASP A 332 -5.43 17.82 -11.64
N SER A 333 -4.14 17.77 -11.98
CA SER A 333 -3.45 18.89 -12.65
C SER A 333 -4.08 19.19 -14.02
N ASN A 334 -4.49 18.18 -14.77
CA ASN A 334 -5.14 18.36 -16.07
C ASN A 334 -6.50 19.03 -15.93
N GLU A 335 -7.33 18.57 -14.98
CA GLU A 335 -8.64 19.20 -14.73
C GLU A 335 -8.48 20.67 -14.36
N PHE A 336 -7.53 20.99 -13.48
CA PHE A 336 -7.26 22.37 -13.10
C PHE A 336 -6.81 23.23 -14.29
N MET A 337 -5.84 22.74 -15.07
CA MET A 337 -5.33 23.47 -16.22
C MET A 337 -6.37 23.65 -17.33
N TYR A 338 -7.13 22.61 -17.62
CA TYR A 338 -8.24 22.72 -18.61
C TYR A 338 -9.29 23.72 -18.17
N LYS A 339 -9.66 23.77 -16.90
CA LYS A 339 -10.58 24.78 -16.38
C LYS A 339 -10.06 26.21 -16.57
N MET A 340 -8.75 26.45 -16.32
CA MET A 340 -8.13 27.75 -16.56
C MET A 340 -8.21 28.17 -18.04
N ILE A 341 -7.91 27.25 -18.94
CA ILE A 341 -7.98 27.47 -20.39
C ILE A 341 -9.41 27.70 -20.86
N GLU A 342 -10.36 26.87 -20.42
CA GLU A 342 -11.78 26.95 -20.80
C GLU A 342 -12.38 28.28 -20.36
N GLN A 343 -12.12 28.68 -19.14
CA GLN A 343 -12.67 29.92 -18.57
C GLN A 343 -11.91 31.18 -19.03
N LYS A 344 -10.77 31.02 -19.72
CA LYS A 344 -9.92 32.13 -20.21
C LYS A 344 -9.58 33.15 -19.11
N VAL A 345 -9.26 32.65 -17.93
CA VAL A 345 -8.90 33.49 -16.78
C VAL A 345 -7.42 33.84 -16.77
N ASP A 346 -7.06 35.00 -16.27
CA ASP A 346 -5.67 35.44 -16.14
C ASP A 346 -4.94 34.76 -14.98
N GLY A 347 -5.66 34.19 -14.01
CA GLY A 347 -5.10 33.45 -12.89
C GLY A 347 -6.14 32.65 -12.14
N GLY A 348 -5.69 31.62 -11.42
CA GLY A 348 -6.51 30.75 -10.59
C GLY A 348 -5.79 30.36 -9.30
N ILE A 349 -6.56 30.13 -8.26
CA ILE A 349 -6.05 29.68 -6.96
C ILE A 349 -6.79 28.40 -6.59
N LEU A 350 -6.02 27.33 -6.33
CA LEU A 350 -6.56 26.12 -5.74
C LEU A 350 -6.89 26.37 -4.27
N THR A 351 -8.13 26.17 -3.88
CA THR A 351 -8.61 26.41 -2.51
C THR A 351 -9.26 25.16 -1.93
N PHE A 352 -9.30 25.08 -0.60
CA PHE A 352 -10.06 24.08 0.14
C PHE A 352 -10.85 24.73 1.28
N LYS A 353 -11.90 24.04 1.72
CA LYS A 353 -12.72 24.53 2.83
C LYS A 353 -12.01 24.29 4.15
N ALA A 354 -11.79 25.37 4.93
CA ALA A 354 -11.19 25.31 6.25
C ALA A 354 -11.82 26.32 7.19
N THR A 355 -11.86 26.00 8.48
CA THR A 355 -12.38 26.88 9.54
C THR A 355 -11.31 27.38 10.51
N HIS A 356 -10.13 26.75 10.50
CA HIS A 356 -9.07 27.07 11.45
C HIS A 356 -8.35 28.37 11.08
N PRO A 357 -8.16 29.33 12.03
CA PRO A 357 -7.60 30.67 11.75
C PRO A 357 -6.14 30.70 11.31
N LYS A 358 -5.44 29.55 11.35
CA LYS A 358 -4.06 29.45 10.82
C LYS A 358 -3.96 29.53 9.29
N TRP A 359 -5.08 29.33 8.59
CA TRP A 359 -5.12 29.36 7.14
C TRP A 359 -5.39 30.77 6.61
N SER A 360 -4.81 31.08 5.47
CA SER A 360 -5.18 32.27 4.70
C SER A 360 -6.48 32.01 3.94
N PHE A 361 -7.39 32.94 3.97
CA PHE A 361 -8.70 32.81 3.32
C PHE A 361 -8.75 33.62 2.03
N ALA A 362 -9.22 33.00 0.96
CA ALA A 362 -9.61 33.71 -0.24
C ALA A 362 -11.05 34.23 -0.08
N LYS A 363 -11.28 35.49 -0.46
CA LYS A 363 -12.62 36.03 -0.57
C LYS A 363 -13.11 35.75 -1.99
N LEU A 364 -14.17 34.95 -2.09
CA LEU A 364 -14.84 34.65 -3.37
C LEU A 364 -15.81 35.75 -3.75
#